data_db96395c0f05997422e400a27a70e0c4
#
_entry.id   db96395c0f05997422e400a27a70e0c4
#
_cell.length_a   1.000
_cell.length_b   1.000
_cell.length_c   1.000
_cell.angle_alpha   90.00
_cell.angle_beta   90.00
_cell.angle_gamma   90.00
#
_symmetry.space_group_name_H-M   'P 1'
#
loop_
_entity.id
_entity.type
_entity.pdbx_description
1 polymer ?
#
loop_
_entity_poly.entity_id
_entity_poly.type
_entity_poly.pdbx_seq_one_letter_code
_entity_poly.pdbx_strand_id
1 'polypeptide(L)'
;MWLAALALSAAGLVGIAVDEGYTQRAVPDPVKGTAVPTLGFGTTKGVRMGDTTTPPQALARALADVQQFEGALKRCVKVPLHQYEYDAYVNLAYNIGPGKSGVVDGFCESKRGGPSTLVQRLNGGDYAGACDAILMWKKAGNVDCSEPGNTSCSGLWTRRLRLQAQCLGGAQP
;
A
#
# COMPACT_ATOMS: atom_id res chain seq x y z
N MET A 1 17.63 -6.26 -8.35
CA MET A 1 18.55 -5.18 -7.85
C MET A 1 18.52 -5.14 -6.32
N TRP A 2 19.60 -4.65 -5.68
CA TRP A 2 19.57 -4.43 -4.23
C TRP A 2 18.64 -3.28 -3.88
N LEU A 3 17.88 -3.39 -2.78
CA LEU A 3 16.86 -2.41 -2.39
C LEU A 3 17.37 -0.97 -2.23
N ALA A 4 18.63 -0.80 -1.83
CA ALA A 4 19.23 0.53 -1.69
C ALA A 4 19.23 1.35 -2.99
N ALA A 5 19.29 0.66 -4.14
CA ALA A 5 19.29 1.29 -5.47
C ALA A 5 17.87 1.46 -6.05
N LEU A 6 16.85 0.87 -5.43
CA LEU A 6 15.46 0.97 -5.88
C LEU A 6 14.78 2.21 -5.29
N ALA A 7 13.93 2.83 -6.08
CA ALA A 7 12.95 3.83 -5.67
C ALA A 7 11.64 3.54 -6.39
N LEU A 8 10.53 4.03 -5.86
CA LEU A 8 9.25 3.91 -6.54
C LEU A 8 9.36 4.48 -7.96
N SER A 9 8.98 3.68 -8.95
CA SER A 9 8.97 4.13 -10.35
C SER A 9 7.85 5.14 -10.62
N ALA A 10 7.94 5.89 -11.71
CA ALA A 10 6.87 6.77 -12.15
C ALA A 10 5.55 5.97 -12.39
N ALA A 11 5.65 4.77 -12.97
CA ALA A 11 4.50 3.88 -13.14
C ALA A 11 3.90 3.44 -11.81
N GLY A 12 4.74 3.10 -10.82
CA GLY A 12 4.31 2.77 -9.46
C GLY A 12 3.59 3.93 -8.78
N LEU A 13 4.09 5.17 -8.93
CA LEU A 13 3.44 6.36 -8.38
C LEU A 13 2.07 6.62 -9.05
N VAL A 14 1.98 6.47 -10.37
CA VAL A 14 0.71 6.56 -11.10
C VAL A 14 -0.27 5.50 -10.61
N GLY A 15 0.19 4.26 -10.42
CA GLY A 15 -0.64 3.18 -9.88
C GLY A 15 -1.21 3.51 -8.49
N ILE A 16 -0.41 4.07 -7.59
CA ILE A 16 -0.89 4.54 -6.28
C ILE A 16 -1.93 5.66 -6.45
N ALA A 17 -1.65 6.64 -7.30
CA ALA A 17 -2.57 7.77 -7.52
C ALA A 17 -3.93 7.31 -8.08
N VAL A 18 -3.94 6.33 -8.98
CA VAL A 18 -5.17 5.71 -9.52
C VAL A 18 -5.94 4.97 -8.43
N ASP A 19 -5.24 4.20 -7.58
CA ASP A 19 -5.87 3.43 -6.50
C ASP A 19 -6.51 4.31 -5.41
N GLU A 20 -5.86 5.43 -5.07
CA GLU A 20 -6.36 6.34 -4.01
C GLU A 20 -7.45 7.30 -4.53
N GLY A 21 -7.47 7.57 -5.84
CA GLY A 21 -8.31 8.61 -6.41
C GLY A 21 -7.86 10.01 -6.01
N TYR A 22 -8.49 11.03 -6.59
CA TYR A 22 -8.14 12.43 -6.32
C TYR A 22 -9.29 13.20 -5.68
N THR A 23 -9.00 13.90 -4.58
CA THR A 23 -9.93 14.85 -3.96
C THR A 23 -9.31 16.24 -3.90
N GLN A 24 -9.98 17.23 -4.53
CA GLN A 24 -9.53 18.62 -4.52
C GLN A 24 -9.72 19.29 -3.14
N ARG A 25 -10.72 18.85 -2.40
CA ARG A 25 -11.04 19.35 -1.05
C ARG A 25 -10.93 18.23 -0.04
N ALA A 26 -10.54 18.59 1.18
CA ALA A 26 -10.47 17.64 2.27
C ALA A 26 -11.86 17.00 2.53
N VAL A 27 -11.89 15.67 2.54
CA VAL A 27 -13.09 14.87 2.80
C VAL A 27 -12.89 14.06 4.08
N PRO A 28 -13.97 13.75 4.82
CA PRO A 28 -13.88 12.86 5.97
C PRO A 28 -13.37 11.48 5.58
N ASP A 29 -12.51 10.88 6.42
CA ASP A 29 -12.14 9.48 6.26
C ASP A 29 -13.38 8.57 6.42
N PRO A 30 -13.58 7.56 5.57
CA PRO A 30 -14.76 6.69 5.64
C PRO A 30 -14.93 5.96 6.97
N VAL A 31 -13.84 5.73 7.72
CA VAL A 31 -13.84 4.99 8.99
C VAL A 31 -13.71 5.94 10.19
N LYS A 32 -12.80 6.92 10.10
CA LYS A 32 -12.44 7.84 11.21
C LYS A 32 -13.17 9.17 11.14
N GLY A 33 -13.96 9.39 10.10
CA GLY A 33 -14.74 10.62 9.91
C GLY A 33 -13.87 11.86 9.80
N THR A 34 -14.37 12.99 10.33
CA THR A 34 -13.69 14.30 10.28
C THR A 34 -12.46 14.39 11.18
N ALA A 35 -12.23 13.40 12.05
CA ALA A 35 -11.04 13.38 12.92
C ALA A 35 -9.74 13.12 12.13
N VAL A 36 -9.84 12.46 10.97
CA VAL A 36 -8.71 12.20 10.08
C VAL A 36 -9.13 12.50 8.64
N PRO A 37 -9.21 13.79 8.24
CA PRO A 37 -9.61 14.14 6.88
C PRO A 37 -8.53 13.74 5.88
N THR A 38 -8.98 13.38 4.67
CA THR A 38 -8.15 12.97 3.54
C THR A 38 -8.19 14.01 2.42
N LEU A 39 -7.06 14.29 1.80
CA LEU A 39 -6.89 15.27 0.73
C LEU A 39 -5.99 14.75 -0.39
N GLY A 40 -6.25 15.15 -1.62
CA GLY A 40 -5.42 14.80 -2.77
C GLY A 40 -5.48 13.31 -3.08
N PHE A 41 -4.35 12.63 -3.12
CA PHE A 41 -4.21 11.19 -3.33
C PHE A 41 -3.98 10.45 -2.01
N GLY A 42 -4.95 10.53 -1.09
CA GLY A 42 -4.91 9.76 0.15
C GLY A 42 -4.10 10.38 1.30
N THR A 43 -3.53 11.59 1.15
CA THR A 43 -2.78 12.25 2.22
C THR A 43 -3.71 12.60 3.39
N THR A 44 -3.32 12.21 4.60
CA THR A 44 -4.04 12.53 5.85
C THR A 44 -3.21 13.39 6.80
N LYS A 45 -1.88 13.31 6.72
CA LYS A 45 -0.96 13.98 7.63
C LYS A 45 -1.04 15.51 7.48
N GLY A 46 -1.41 16.17 8.57
CA GLY A 46 -1.50 17.64 8.62
C GLY A 46 -2.68 18.23 7.85
N VAL A 47 -3.62 17.41 7.37
CA VAL A 47 -4.82 17.84 6.68
C VAL A 47 -5.89 18.25 7.68
N ARG A 48 -6.60 19.34 7.38
CA ARG A 48 -7.76 19.85 8.14
C ARG A 48 -8.96 19.94 7.22
N MET A 49 -10.15 19.77 7.79
CA MET A 49 -11.38 20.02 7.04
C MET A 49 -11.39 21.48 6.51
N GLY A 50 -11.73 21.63 5.23
CA GLY A 50 -11.68 22.91 4.51
C GLY A 50 -10.41 23.11 3.67
N ASP A 51 -9.35 22.34 3.89
CA ASP A 51 -8.14 22.41 3.06
C ASP A 51 -8.44 22.06 1.60
N THR A 52 -7.69 22.67 0.69
CA THR A 52 -7.76 22.41 -0.74
C THR A 52 -6.36 22.14 -1.32
N THR A 53 -6.31 21.45 -2.45
CA THR A 53 -5.06 21.17 -3.14
C THR A 53 -5.27 21.18 -4.66
N THR A 54 -4.18 21.26 -5.40
CA THR A 54 -4.15 21.06 -6.86
C THR A 54 -3.52 19.70 -7.18
N PRO A 55 -3.77 19.11 -8.38
CA PRO A 55 -3.16 17.83 -8.74
C PRO A 55 -1.63 17.78 -8.58
N PRO A 56 -0.83 18.79 -9.02
CA PRO A 56 0.61 18.79 -8.78
C PRO A 56 1.01 18.82 -7.31
N GLN A 57 0.31 19.61 -6.49
CA GLN A 57 0.57 19.67 -5.04
C GLN A 57 0.21 18.36 -4.35
N ALA A 58 -0.92 17.75 -4.73
CA ALA A 58 -1.35 16.45 -4.22
C ALA A 58 -0.34 15.34 -4.58
N LEU A 59 0.17 15.35 -5.82
CA LEU A 59 1.17 14.38 -6.27
C LEU A 59 2.48 14.51 -5.52
N ALA A 60 2.95 15.74 -5.29
CA ALA A 60 4.16 16.00 -4.49
C ALA A 60 4.01 15.52 -3.05
N ARG A 61 2.82 15.71 -2.44
CA ARG A 61 2.51 15.20 -1.10
C ARG A 61 2.47 13.67 -1.07
N ALA A 62 1.78 13.04 -2.03
CA ALA A 62 1.72 11.59 -2.14
C ALA A 62 3.12 10.97 -2.27
N LEU A 63 4.00 11.57 -3.09
CA LEU A 63 5.38 11.13 -3.21
C LEU A 63 6.15 11.23 -1.88
N ALA A 64 5.99 12.32 -1.14
CA ALA A 64 6.62 12.49 0.17
C ALA A 64 6.08 11.48 1.21
N ASP A 65 4.78 11.19 1.19
CA ASP A 65 4.18 10.17 2.04
C ASP A 65 4.70 8.78 1.69
N VAL A 66 4.77 8.44 0.40
CA VAL A 66 5.30 7.14 -0.09
C VAL A 66 6.73 6.90 0.38
N GLN A 67 7.60 7.91 0.40
CA GLN A 67 8.99 7.77 0.85
C GLN A 67 9.12 7.22 2.27
N GLN A 68 8.14 7.48 3.14
CA GLN A 68 8.12 6.93 4.50
C GLN A 68 7.90 5.41 4.48
N PHE A 69 7.02 4.93 3.58
CA PHE A 69 6.74 3.50 3.41
C PHE A 69 7.90 2.79 2.71
N GLU A 70 8.56 3.42 1.72
CA GLU A 70 9.79 2.90 1.12
C GLU A 70 10.88 2.71 2.18
N GLY A 71 11.05 3.69 3.08
CA GLY A 71 12.00 3.59 4.18
C GLY A 71 11.69 2.41 5.11
N ALA A 72 10.42 2.15 5.42
CA ALA A 72 10.02 0.99 6.21
C ALA A 72 10.31 -0.32 5.47
N LEU A 73 9.93 -0.42 4.20
CA LEU A 73 10.18 -1.58 3.34
C LEU A 73 11.67 -1.91 3.27
N LYS A 74 12.53 -0.91 3.02
CA LYS A 74 14.00 -1.08 2.95
C LYS A 74 14.61 -1.55 4.26
N ARG A 75 13.96 -1.28 5.40
CA ARG A 75 14.41 -1.80 6.71
C ARG A 75 14.04 -3.26 6.94
N CYS A 76 12.85 -3.70 6.50
CA CYS A 76 12.36 -5.04 6.81
C CYS A 76 12.66 -6.09 5.73
N VAL A 77 12.82 -5.71 4.45
CA VAL A 77 13.20 -6.61 3.36
C VAL A 77 14.72 -6.68 3.23
N LYS A 78 15.27 -7.90 3.14
CA LYS A 78 16.71 -8.18 3.17
C LYS A 78 17.24 -8.84 1.90
N VAL A 79 16.37 -9.04 0.91
CA VAL A 79 16.69 -9.71 -0.36
C VAL A 79 16.59 -8.73 -1.53
N PRO A 80 17.29 -8.97 -2.65
CA PRO A 80 17.14 -8.15 -3.85
C PRO A 80 15.74 -8.32 -4.45
N LEU A 81 15.24 -7.26 -5.11
CA LEU A 81 13.96 -7.25 -5.80
C LEU A 81 14.11 -6.79 -7.24
N HIS A 82 13.16 -7.17 -8.09
CA HIS A 82 12.90 -6.51 -9.36
C HIS A 82 12.09 -5.22 -9.12
N GLN A 83 12.14 -4.27 -10.07
CA GLN A 83 11.41 -3.01 -9.95
C GLN A 83 9.89 -3.21 -9.82
N TYR A 84 9.33 -4.16 -10.58
CA TYR A 84 7.90 -4.46 -10.54
C TYR A 84 7.44 -5.04 -9.20
N GLU A 85 8.26 -5.87 -8.55
CA GLU A 85 8.02 -6.37 -7.19
C GLU A 85 8.07 -5.21 -6.19
N TYR A 86 9.11 -4.38 -6.29
CA TYR A 86 9.30 -3.23 -5.42
C TYR A 86 8.10 -2.28 -5.48
N ASP A 87 7.65 -1.91 -6.68
CA ASP A 87 6.51 -1.03 -6.89
C ASP A 87 5.22 -1.63 -6.31
N ALA A 88 4.98 -2.93 -6.51
CA ALA A 88 3.83 -3.64 -5.94
C ALA A 88 3.86 -3.63 -4.41
N TYR A 89 5.01 -3.88 -3.81
CA TYR A 89 5.16 -3.88 -2.36
C TYR A 89 5.07 -2.48 -1.74
N VAL A 90 5.60 -1.45 -2.41
CA VAL A 90 5.44 -0.05 -1.96
C VAL A 90 3.96 0.35 -2.01
N ASN A 91 3.25 0.00 -3.08
CA ASN A 91 1.81 0.26 -3.19
C ASN A 91 1.02 -0.47 -2.09
N LEU A 92 1.33 -1.74 -1.81
CA LEU A 92 0.71 -2.47 -0.70
C LEU A 92 1.01 -1.80 0.64
N ALA A 93 2.28 -1.48 0.92
CA ALA A 93 2.71 -0.85 2.17
C ALA A 93 2.05 0.52 2.39
N TYR A 94 1.88 1.30 1.33
CA TYR A 94 1.15 2.58 1.37
C TYR A 94 -0.30 2.38 1.82
N ASN A 95 -0.96 1.33 1.35
CA ASN A 95 -2.36 1.05 1.66
C ASN A 95 -2.57 0.45 3.07
N ILE A 96 -1.72 -0.50 3.50
CA ILE A 96 -1.92 -1.24 4.77
C ILE A 96 -1.05 -0.73 5.92
N GLY A 97 -0.10 0.16 5.64
CA GLY A 97 0.88 0.62 6.61
C GLY A 97 2.02 -0.36 6.87
N PRO A 98 3.06 0.06 7.60
CA PRO A 98 4.23 -0.78 7.90
C PRO A 98 3.95 -1.85 8.97
N GLY A 99 2.89 -1.69 9.74
CA GLY A 99 2.61 -2.50 10.92
C GLY A 99 3.37 -2.03 12.17
N LYS A 100 3.04 -2.67 13.29
CA LYS A 100 3.75 -2.52 14.57
C LYS A 100 3.67 -3.84 15.31
N SER A 101 4.84 -4.42 15.58
CA SER A 101 4.98 -5.72 16.23
C SER A 101 4.17 -5.79 17.53
N GLY A 102 3.37 -6.84 17.68
CA GLY A 102 2.50 -7.06 18.84
C GLY A 102 1.28 -6.14 18.93
N VAL A 103 1.05 -5.23 17.96
CA VAL A 103 -0.02 -4.22 18.03
C VAL A 103 -0.93 -4.25 16.82
N VAL A 104 -0.37 -4.08 15.61
CA VAL A 104 -1.15 -4.01 14.37
C VAL A 104 -0.41 -4.69 13.22
N ASP A 105 -1.17 -5.46 12.44
CA ASP A 105 -0.64 -6.06 11.22
C ASP A 105 -0.34 -4.98 10.17
N GLY A 106 0.75 -5.18 9.42
CA GLY A 106 1.14 -4.33 8.30
C GLY A 106 2.14 -5.04 7.41
N PHE A 107 2.73 -4.28 6.49
CA PHE A 107 3.66 -4.85 5.52
C PHE A 107 4.87 -5.52 6.19
N CYS A 108 5.52 -4.82 7.12
CA CYS A 108 6.73 -5.32 7.79
C CYS A 108 6.44 -6.21 9.00
N GLU A 109 5.46 -5.83 9.80
CA GLU A 109 5.27 -6.36 11.15
C GLU A 109 3.89 -7.00 11.33
N SER A 110 3.82 -8.01 12.21
CA SER A 110 2.59 -8.68 12.59
C SER A 110 2.14 -8.27 13.99
N LYS A 111 0.83 -8.17 14.20
CA LYS A 111 0.25 -7.99 15.54
C LYS A 111 0.48 -9.17 16.49
N ARG A 112 0.88 -10.33 15.97
CA ARG A 112 1.29 -11.49 16.77
C ARG A 112 2.73 -11.40 17.25
N GLY A 113 3.46 -10.36 16.82
CA GLY A 113 4.88 -10.17 17.04
C GLY A 113 5.73 -10.67 15.87
N GLY A 114 6.84 -9.98 15.63
CA GLY A 114 7.78 -10.30 14.57
C GLY A 114 7.32 -9.90 13.16
N PRO A 115 8.07 -10.32 12.14
CA PRO A 115 7.80 -9.95 10.74
C PRO A 115 6.46 -10.50 10.24
N SER A 116 5.86 -9.79 9.27
CA SER A 116 4.66 -10.27 8.58
C SER A 116 4.94 -11.55 7.79
N THR A 117 3.90 -12.34 7.49
CA THR A 117 4.02 -13.55 6.65
C THR A 117 4.65 -13.24 5.29
N LEU A 118 4.30 -12.09 4.69
CA LEU A 118 4.89 -11.66 3.42
C LEU A 118 6.40 -11.46 3.55
N VAL A 119 6.85 -10.71 4.56
CA VAL A 119 8.27 -10.43 4.78
C VAL A 119 9.04 -11.69 5.19
N GLN A 120 8.44 -12.60 5.97
CA GLN A 120 9.06 -13.89 6.29
C GLN A 120 9.33 -14.73 5.04
N ARG A 121 8.34 -14.87 4.15
CA ARG A 121 8.49 -15.59 2.88
C ARG A 121 9.54 -14.94 2.00
N LEU A 122 9.44 -13.63 1.81
CA LEU A 122 10.33 -12.87 0.94
C LEU A 122 11.79 -12.99 1.39
N ASN A 123 12.07 -12.77 2.68
CA ASN A 123 13.41 -12.89 3.24
C ASN A 123 13.92 -14.35 3.30
N GLY A 124 13.01 -15.32 3.26
CA GLY A 124 13.32 -16.74 3.10
C GLY A 124 13.57 -17.18 1.64
N GLY A 125 13.47 -16.26 0.66
CA GLY A 125 13.66 -16.55 -0.76
C GLY A 125 12.43 -17.11 -1.47
N ASP A 126 11.28 -17.19 -0.79
CA ASP A 126 9.99 -17.58 -1.38
C ASP A 126 9.30 -16.36 -1.99
N TYR A 127 9.81 -15.90 -3.13
CA TYR A 127 9.29 -14.70 -3.83
C TYR A 127 7.85 -14.89 -4.30
N ALA A 128 7.54 -16.05 -4.91
CA ALA A 128 6.19 -16.34 -5.38
C ALA A 128 5.19 -16.38 -4.21
N GLY A 129 5.52 -17.08 -3.14
CA GLY A 129 4.69 -17.12 -1.95
C GLY A 129 4.55 -15.76 -1.25
N ALA A 130 5.55 -14.88 -1.34
CA ALA A 130 5.42 -13.51 -0.86
C ALA A 130 4.45 -12.69 -1.70
N CYS A 131 4.44 -12.85 -3.03
CA CYS A 131 3.43 -12.23 -3.91
C CYS A 131 2.02 -12.75 -3.60
N ASP A 132 1.87 -14.06 -3.36
CA ASP A 132 0.58 -14.65 -2.98
C ASP A 132 0.09 -14.13 -1.61
N ALA A 133 1.00 -13.81 -0.70
CA ALA A 133 0.65 -13.25 0.60
C ALA A 133 -0.01 -11.84 0.50
N ILE A 134 0.09 -11.14 -0.62
CA ILE A 134 -0.67 -9.91 -0.91
C ILE A 134 -2.19 -10.17 -0.78
N LEU A 135 -2.66 -11.34 -1.21
CA LEU A 135 -4.07 -11.72 -1.18
C LEU A 135 -4.60 -11.97 0.24
N MET A 136 -3.75 -12.10 1.25
CA MET A 136 -4.18 -12.21 2.66
C MET A 136 -4.83 -10.90 3.16
N TRP A 137 -4.56 -9.77 2.51
CA TRP A 137 -5.09 -8.45 2.85
C TRP A 137 -6.43 -8.15 2.16
N LYS A 138 -7.37 -9.08 2.27
CA LYS A 138 -8.66 -9.09 1.58
C LYS A 138 -9.83 -8.56 2.40
N LYS A 139 -9.59 -8.06 3.62
CA LYS A 139 -10.67 -7.60 4.50
C LYS A 139 -10.68 -6.07 4.64
N ALA A 140 -11.90 -5.50 4.64
CA ALA A 140 -12.19 -4.14 5.05
C ALA A 140 -13.01 -4.20 6.34
N GLY A 141 -12.39 -3.93 7.49
CA GLY A 141 -12.98 -4.23 8.79
C GLY A 141 -13.26 -5.73 8.94
N ASN A 142 -14.54 -6.08 9.18
CA ASN A 142 -14.98 -7.48 9.29
C ASN A 142 -15.46 -8.09 7.96
N VAL A 143 -15.51 -7.30 6.88
CA VAL A 143 -16.03 -7.74 5.57
C VAL A 143 -14.91 -8.38 4.75
N ASP A 144 -15.12 -9.58 4.24
CA ASP A 144 -14.22 -10.23 3.28
C ASP A 144 -14.56 -9.76 1.86
N CYS A 145 -13.67 -8.96 1.27
CA CYS A 145 -13.89 -8.36 -0.04
C CYS A 145 -13.69 -9.35 -1.19
N SER A 146 -13.15 -10.55 -0.93
CA SER A 146 -12.96 -11.62 -1.92
C SER A 146 -14.20 -12.50 -2.10
N GLU A 147 -15.22 -12.35 -1.26
CA GLU A 147 -16.45 -13.16 -1.35
C GLU A 147 -17.20 -12.88 -2.65
N PRO A 148 -17.64 -13.94 -3.37
CA PRO A 148 -18.42 -13.78 -4.59
C PRO A 148 -19.68 -12.93 -4.35
N GLY A 149 -19.92 -11.94 -5.21
CA GLY A 149 -21.06 -11.03 -5.10
C GLY A 149 -20.88 -9.85 -4.11
N ASN A 150 -19.75 -9.75 -3.43
CA ASN A 150 -19.47 -8.59 -2.59
C ASN A 150 -19.20 -7.35 -3.47
N THR A 151 -20.05 -6.34 -3.33
CA THR A 151 -19.91 -5.05 -4.03
C THR A 151 -19.42 -3.93 -3.14
N SER A 152 -19.44 -4.12 -1.81
CA SER A 152 -19.13 -3.06 -0.85
C SER A 152 -17.64 -2.70 -0.79
N CYS A 153 -16.76 -3.66 -1.07
CA CYS A 153 -15.31 -3.45 -1.08
C CYS A 153 -14.59 -4.23 -2.19
N SER A 154 -15.28 -4.49 -3.31
CA SER A 154 -14.70 -5.19 -4.47
C SER A 154 -13.46 -4.51 -5.04
N GLY A 155 -13.37 -3.18 -4.98
CA GLY A 155 -12.21 -2.42 -5.40
C GLY A 155 -10.94 -2.76 -4.62
N LEU A 156 -11.06 -3.03 -3.31
CA LEU A 156 -9.93 -3.51 -2.51
C LEU A 156 -9.43 -4.86 -3.02
N TRP A 157 -10.36 -5.80 -3.29
CA TRP A 157 -9.98 -7.12 -3.80
C TRP A 157 -9.34 -7.04 -5.19
N THR A 158 -9.92 -6.25 -6.10
CA THR A 158 -9.35 -6.00 -7.43
C THR A 158 -7.93 -5.42 -7.33
N ARG A 159 -7.69 -4.47 -6.41
CA ARG A 159 -6.35 -3.94 -6.13
C ARG A 159 -5.38 -5.05 -5.70
N ARG A 160 -5.78 -5.99 -4.83
CA ARG A 160 -4.93 -7.10 -4.39
C ARG A 160 -4.55 -8.04 -5.53
N LEU A 161 -5.52 -8.41 -6.36
CA LEU A 161 -5.28 -9.27 -7.52
C LEU A 161 -4.30 -8.62 -8.50
N ARG A 162 -4.47 -7.33 -8.79
CA ARG A 162 -3.58 -6.57 -9.66
C ARG A 162 -2.17 -6.48 -9.10
N LEU A 163 -2.01 -6.18 -7.80
CA LEU A 163 -0.70 -6.11 -7.15
C LEU A 163 0.00 -7.48 -7.11
N GLN A 164 -0.74 -8.56 -6.87
CA GLN A 164 -0.20 -9.92 -6.95
C GLN A 164 0.32 -10.23 -8.35
N ALA A 165 -0.50 -9.99 -9.39
CA ALA A 165 -0.10 -10.23 -10.79
C ALA A 165 1.14 -9.41 -11.17
N GLN A 166 1.20 -8.13 -10.78
CA GLN A 166 2.37 -7.28 -10.97
C GLN A 166 3.60 -7.86 -10.26
N CYS A 167 3.46 -8.28 -9.00
CA CYS A 167 4.52 -8.88 -8.19
C CYS A 167 5.09 -10.16 -8.82
N LEU A 168 4.25 -10.96 -9.48
CA LEU A 168 4.64 -12.17 -10.21
C LEU A 168 5.23 -11.88 -11.60
N GLY A 169 5.47 -10.62 -11.95
CA GLY A 169 6.02 -10.22 -13.24
C GLY A 169 5.00 -10.09 -14.37
N GLY A 170 3.71 -10.10 -14.04
CA GLY A 170 2.64 -9.79 -14.98
C GLY A 170 2.71 -8.32 -15.43
N ALA A 171 2.30 -8.04 -16.67
CA ALA A 171 2.23 -6.66 -17.17
C ALA A 171 1.30 -5.82 -16.29
N GLN A 172 1.70 -4.59 -16.00
CA GLN A 172 0.78 -3.60 -15.44
C GLN A 172 -0.27 -3.27 -16.53
N PRO A 173 -1.54 -3.17 -16.18
CA PRO A 173 -2.58 -2.76 -17.12
C PRO A 173 -2.38 -1.30 -17.56
#